data_3eb99cecd9a9b2142ce4dcde4a978c2c
#
_entry.id   3eb99cecd9a9b2142ce4dcde4a978c2c
#
_cell.length_a   1.000
_cell.length_b   1.000
_cell.length_c   1.000
_cell.angle_alpha   90.00
_cell.angle_beta   90.00
_cell.angle_gamma   90.00
#
_symmetry.space_group_name_H-M   'P 1'
#
loop_
_entity.id
_entity.type
_entity.pdbx_description
1 polymer ?
#
loop_
_entity_poly.entity_id
_entity_poly.type
_entity_poly.pdbx_seq_one_letter_code
_entity_poly.pdbx_strand_id
1 'polypeptide(L)'
;MNNSYDKVESASSRIKQALELRGMKQVELSEKSGINKPSISCYISGKYEPKQSALYKLGKALDVSEMWLAGYDVPMERPLEQKENDELVEVVERLQNDKKFRQLVVKLHCLNSEKVDGIMKLLDIPLD
;
A
#
# COMPACT_ATOMS: atom_id res chain seq x y z
N MET A 1 23.70 -16.10 8.11
CA MET A 1 23.63 -15.33 7.93
C MET A 1 22.86 -14.65 7.72
N ASN A 2 22.79 -14.19 7.72
CA ASN A 2 21.94 -13.55 7.74
C ASN A 2 21.59 -12.75 6.74
N ASN A 3 20.64 -12.79 6.16
CA ASN A 3 20.14 -11.99 5.14
C ASN A 3 19.35 -10.83 5.60
N SER A 4 19.44 -10.56 6.85
CA SER A 4 18.69 -9.44 7.38
C SER A 4 19.40 -8.13 7.04
N TYR A 5 18.64 -7.16 6.63
CA TYR A 5 19.15 -5.82 6.42
C TYR A 5 19.37 -5.14 7.75
N ASP A 6 20.37 -4.29 7.82
CA ASP A 6 20.64 -3.53 9.03
C ASP A 6 19.65 -2.39 9.19
N LYS A 7 19.22 -2.18 10.41
CA LYS A 7 18.38 -1.03 10.74
C LYS A 7 19.31 0.14 11.03
N VAL A 8 19.29 1.15 10.18
CA VAL A 8 20.23 2.28 10.22
C VAL A 8 19.61 3.59 10.67
N GLU A 9 18.28 3.66 10.70
CA GLU A 9 17.56 4.84 11.16
C GLU A 9 16.29 4.45 11.91
N SER A 10 15.66 5.44 12.56
CA SER A 10 14.37 5.22 13.22
C SER A 10 13.23 5.43 12.23
N ALA A 11 12.10 4.80 12.48
CA ALA A 11 10.89 5.06 11.69
C ALA A 11 10.48 6.53 11.79
N SER A 12 10.63 7.13 12.97
CA SER A 12 10.36 8.56 13.17
C SER A 12 11.13 9.43 12.17
N SER A 13 12.43 9.19 12.05
CA SER A 13 13.28 9.93 11.12
C SER A 13 12.85 9.73 9.67
N ARG A 14 12.57 8.48 9.29
CA ARG A 14 12.17 8.14 7.91
C ARG A 14 10.82 8.73 7.54
N ILE A 15 9.86 8.74 8.46
CA ILE A 15 8.55 9.35 8.23
C ILE A 15 8.72 10.85 7.99
N LYS A 16 9.54 11.53 8.79
CA LYS A 16 9.82 12.95 8.61
C LYS A 16 10.46 13.23 7.24
N GLN A 17 11.44 12.42 6.87
CA GLN A 17 12.11 12.54 5.57
C GLN A 17 11.11 12.38 4.42
N ALA A 18 10.25 11.37 4.51
CA ALA A 18 9.26 11.09 3.46
C ALA A 18 8.24 12.23 3.34
N LEU A 19 7.76 12.76 4.46
CA LEU A 19 6.84 13.89 4.44
C LEU A 19 7.48 15.10 3.76
N GLU A 20 8.72 15.39 4.08
CA GLU A 20 9.45 16.50 3.48
C GLU A 20 9.66 16.31 1.98
N LEU A 21 10.09 15.11 1.58
CA LEU A 21 10.31 14.79 0.16
C LEU A 21 9.02 14.88 -0.66
N ARG A 22 7.89 14.50 -0.08
CA ARG A 22 6.60 14.53 -0.77
C ARG A 22 5.89 15.88 -0.63
N GLY A 23 6.43 16.81 0.16
CA GLY A 23 5.76 18.07 0.44
C GLY A 23 4.43 17.88 1.12
N MET A 24 4.32 16.88 1.97
CA MET A 24 3.07 16.45 2.60
C MET A 24 3.05 16.84 4.07
N LYS A 25 1.90 17.31 4.55
CA LYS A 25 1.69 17.62 5.96
C LYS A 25 1.13 16.41 6.70
N GLN A 26 1.26 16.43 8.03
CA GLN A 26 0.72 15.34 8.87
C GLN A 26 -0.78 15.12 8.66
N VAL A 27 -1.54 16.19 8.47
CA VAL A 27 -2.98 16.11 8.20
C VAL A 27 -3.26 15.31 6.93
N GLU A 28 -2.51 15.61 5.87
CA GLU A 28 -2.63 14.90 4.59
C GLU A 28 -2.26 13.42 4.74
N LEU A 29 -1.21 13.14 5.50
CA LEU A 29 -0.80 11.76 5.75
C LEU A 29 -1.88 11.00 6.51
N SER A 30 -2.50 11.64 7.51
CA SER A 30 -3.63 11.05 8.24
C SER A 30 -4.77 10.70 7.28
N GLU A 31 -5.15 11.62 6.42
CA GLU A 31 -6.24 11.42 5.47
C GLU A 31 -5.91 10.29 4.48
N LYS A 32 -4.72 10.30 3.90
CA LYS A 32 -4.33 9.31 2.90
C LYS A 32 -4.11 7.92 3.49
N SER A 33 -3.55 7.84 4.68
CA SER A 33 -3.24 6.55 5.31
C SER A 33 -4.42 5.94 6.05
N GLY A 34 -5.40 6.77 6.44
CA GLY A 34 -6.48 6.33 7.30
C GLY A 34 -6.06 6.16 8.76
N ILE A 35 -4.86 6.58 9.11
CA ILE A 35 -4.36 6.55 10.49
C ILE A 35 -4.71 7.88 11.16
N ASN A 36 -5.23 7.83 12.39
CA ASN A 36 -5.63 9.05 13.07
C ASN A 36 -4.44 9.95 13.40
N LYS A 37 -4.70 11.24 13.52
CA LYS A 37 -3.67 12.26 13.77
C LYS A 37 -2.85 12.00 15.04
N PRO A 38 -3.46 11.63 16.18
CA PRO A 38 -2.67 11.34 17.38
C PRO A 38 -1.65 10.22 17.17
N SER A 39 -2.02 9.15 16.46
CA SER A 39 -1.09 8.06 16.17
C SER A 39 0.06 8.53 15.29
N ILE A 40 -0.23 9.29 14.24
CA ILE A 40 0.81 9.85 13.36
C ILE A 40 1.76 10.73 14.16
N SER A 41 1.23 11.58 15.03
CA SER A 41 2.05 12.44 15.90
C SER A 41 2.97 11.61 16.80
N CYS A 42 2.47 10.51 17.34
CA CYS A 42 3.27 9.60 18.16
C CYS A 42 4.39 8.93 17.37
N TYR A 43 4.13 8.54 16.14
CA TYR A 43 5.16 7.95 15.27
C TYR A 43 6.24 8.98 14.92
N ILE A 44 5.85 10.20 14.62
CA ILE A 44 6.77 11.28 14.24
C ILE A 44 7.63 11.71 15.45
N SER A 45 7.04 11.74 16.64
CA SER A 45 7.78 12.10 17.85
C SER A 45 8.68 10.97 18.36
N GLY A 46 8.48 9.76 17.84
CA GLY A 46 9.22 8.59 18.31
C GLY A 46 8.66 7.96 19.58
N LYS A 47 7.51 8.41 20.05
CA LYS A 47 6.87 7.87 21.24
C LYS A 47 6.48 6.41 21.05
N TYR A 48 5.97 6.07 19.87
CA TYR A 48 5.64 4.69 19.49
C TYR A 48 6.25 4.40 18.12
N GLU A 49 6.65 3.15 17.92
CA GLU A 49 7.06 2.69 16.59
C GLU A 49 5.84 2.13 15.87
N PRO A 50 5.66 2.45 14.57
CA PRO A 50 4.56 1.87 13.81
C PRO A 50 4.77 0.36 13.64
N LYS A 51 3.69 -0.39 13.81
CA LYS A 51 3.68 -1.83 13.59
C LYS A 51 3.46 -2.11 12.10
N GLN A 52 3.50 -3.39 11.72
CA GLN A 52 3.42 -3.82 10.33
C GLN A 52 2.23 -3.20 9.58
N SER A 53 1.04 -3.22 10.17
CA SER A 53 -0.15 -2.67 9.51
C SER A 53 -0.05 -1.16 9.30
N ALA A 54 0.53 -0.44 10.26
CA ALA A 54 0.74 0.99 10.14
C ALA A 54 1.82 1.30 9.10
N LEU A 55 2.90 0.54 9.07
CA LEU A 55 3.97 0.69 8.08
C LEU A 55 3.42 0.49 6.66
N TYR A 56 2.56 -0.49 6.47
CA TYR A 56 1.92 -0.71 5.17
C TYR A 56 1.10 0.52 4.74
N LYS A 57 0.26 1.03 5.63
CA LYS A 57 -0.60 2.18 5.34
C LYS A 57 0.23 3.45 5.08
N LEU A 58 1.26 3.67 5.89
CA LEU A 58 2.16 4.81 5.73
C LEU A 58 2.98 4.72 4.45
N GLY A 59 3.51 3.54 4.16
CA GLY A 59 4.30 3.31 2.95
C GLY A 59 3.47 3.53 1.70
N LYS A 60 2.24 3.06 1.69
CA LYS A 60 1.32 3.28 0.59
C LYS A 60 0.99 4.76 0.42
N ALA A 61 0.68 5.46 1.51
CA ALA A 61 0.32 6.88 1.48
C ALA A 61 1.49 7.77 1.04
N LEU A 62 2.69 7.44 1.47
CA LEU A 62 3.92 8.19 1.15
C LEU A 62 4.60 7.72 -0.13
N ASP A 63 4.13 6.61 -0.69
CA ASP A 63 4.74 5.95 -1.86
C ASP A 63 6.22 5.65 -1.63
N VAL A 64 6.50 4.99 -0.51
CA VAL A 64 7.84 4.54 -0.15
C VAL A 64 7.81 3.09 0.33
N SER A 65 8.96 2.42 0.29
CA SER A 65 9.10 1.06 0.79
C SER A 65 8.81 1.00 2.29
N GLU A 66 8.04 0.01 2.71
CA GLU A 66 7.74 -0.22 4.12
C GLU A 66 9.02 -0.52 4.93
N MET A 67 9.93 -1.30 4.37
CA MET A 67 11.18 -1.62 5.03
C MET A 67 12.07 -0.39 5.19
N TRP A 68 12.11 0.46 4.15
CA TRP A 68 12.82 1.72 4.24
C TRP A 68 12.21 2.59 5.36
N LEU A 69 10.88 2.65 5.39
CA LEU A 69 10.17 3.44 6.39
C LEU A 69 10.42 2.93 7.82
N ALA A 70 10.59 1.62 7.96
CA ALA A 70 10.92 1.00 9.26
C ALA A 70 12.36 1.29 9.70
N GLY A 71 13.20 1.84 8.82
CA GLY A 71 14.55 2.23 9.16
C GLY A 71 15.66 1.33 8.61
N TYR A 72 15.33 0.36 7.77
CA TYR A 72 16.31 -0.57 7.22
C TYR A 72 17.09 0.05 6.06
N ASP A 73 18.28 -0.48 5.83
CA ASP A 73 19.16 -0.03 4.75
C ASP A 73 18.74 -0.67 3.42
N VAL A 74 17.67 -0.16 2.86
CA VAL A 74 17.08 -0.61 1.59
C VAL A 74 16.71 0.62 0.76
N PRO A 75 16.47 0.46 -0.54
CA PRO A 75 16.03 1.59 -1.36
C PRO A 75 14.71 2.18 -0.88
N MET A 76 14.55 3.48 -1.00
CA MET A 76 13.33 4.19 -0.60
C MET A 76 12.16 3.84 -1.52
N GLU A 77 12.44 3.55 -2.79
CA GLU A 77 11.40 3.31 -3.78
C GLU A 77 10.55 2.11 -3.40
N ARG A 78 9.24 2.28 -3.53
CA ARG A 78 8.29 1.21 -3.28
C ARG A 78 8.37 0.18 -4.40
N PRO A 79 8.58 -1.11 -4.10
CA PRO A 79 8.64 -2.13 -5.14
C PRO A 79 7.36 -2.19 -5.97
N LEU A 80 7.48 -2.47 -7.26
CA LEU A 80 6.34 -2.61 -8.16
C LEU A 80 5.39 -3.71 -7.67
N GLU A 81 5.93 -4.78 -7.14
CA GLU A 81 5.18 -5.87 -6.55
C GLU A 81 4.22 -5.40 -5.44
N GLN A 82 4.66 -4.47 -4.59
CA GLN A 82 3.79 -3.91 -3.55
C GLN A 82 2.67 -3.07 -4.15
N LYS A 83 2.94 -2.33 -5.22
CA LYS A 83 1.92 -1.54 -5.91
C LYS A 83 0.84 -2.43 -6.54
N GLU A 84 1.23 -3.55 -7.10
CA GLU A 84 0.29 -4.54 -7.64
C GLU A 84 -0.56 -5.15 -6.52
N ASN A 85 0.04 -5.43 -5.37
CA ASN A 85 -0.68 -5.96 -4.22
C ASN A 85 -1.71 -4.96 -3.67
N ASP A 86 -1.44 -3.66 -3.75
CA ASP A 86 -2.40 -2.63 -3.33
C ASP A 86 -3.70 -2.73 -4.13
N GLU A 87 -3.60 -2.93 -5.43
CA GLU A 87 -4.78 -3.09 -6.28
C GLU A 87 -5.58 -4.32 -5.89
N LEU A 88 -4.91 -5.43 -5.60
CA LEU A 88 -5.57 -6.65 -5.15
C LEU A 88 -6.28 -6.45 -3.81
N VAL A 89 -5.65 -5.74 -2.87
CA VAL A 89 -6.26 -5.44 -1.57
C VAL A 89 -7.55 -4.64 -1.77
N GLU A 90 -7.52 -3.63 -2.62
CA GLU A 90 -8.70 -2.81 -2.92
C GLU A 90 -9.82 -3.64 -3.54
N VAL A 91 -9.47 -4.55 -4.45
CA VAL A 91 -10.45 -5.46 -5.07
C VAL A 91 -11.08 -6.37 -4.00
N VAL A 92 -10.27 -6.93 -3.11
CA VAL A 92 -10.76 -7.81 -2.04
C VAL A 92 -11.71 -7.05 -1.10
N GLU A 93 -11.35 -5.83 -0.72
CA GLU A 93 -12.22 -4.99 0.11
C GLU A 93 -13.55 -4.73 -0.58
N ARG A 94 -13.51 -4.41 -1.87
CA ARG A 94 -14.73 -4.18 -2.64
C ARG A 94 -15.59 -5.43 -2.73
N LEU A 95 -14.98 -6.60 -2.90
CA LEU A 95 -15.71 -7.87 -2.91
C LEU A 95 -16.46 -8.10 -1.62
N GLN A 96 -15.92 -7.66 -0.49
CA GLN A 96 -16.55 -7.83 0.81
C GLN A 96 -17.70 -6.84 1.05
N ASN A 97 -17.63 -5.66 0.48
CA ASN A 97 -18.53 -4.56 0.79
C ASN A 97 -19.53 -4.20 -0.31
N ASP A 98 -19.31 -4.69 -1.53
CA ASP A 98 -20.16 -4.36 -2.70
C ASP A 98 -20.77 -5.64 -3.27
N LYS A 99 -22.03 -5.86 -2.99
CA LYS A 99 -22.75 -7.06 -3.42
C LYS A 99 -22.78 -7.20 -4.96
N LYS A 100 -23.02 -6.10 -5.67
CA LYS A 100 -23.07 -6.12 -7.13
C LYS A 100 -21.71 -6.50 -7.71
N PHE A 101 -20.66 -5.91 -7.19
CA PHE A 101 -19.31 -6.19 -7.64
C PHE A 101 -18.94 -7.66 -7.38
N ARG A 102 -19.31 -8.18 -6.20
CA ARG A 102 -19.05 -9.57 -5.86
C ARG A 102 -19.79 -10.52 -6.82
N GLN A 103 -21.04 -10.24 -7.14
CA GLN A 103 -21.83 -11.05 -8.07
C GLN A 103 -21.20 -11.04 -9.46
N LEU A 104 -20.74 -9.87 -9.91
CA LEU A 104 -20.06 -9.73 -11.21
C LEU A 104 -18.78 -10.58 -11.24
N VAL A 105 -17.96 -10.49 -10.22
CA VAL A 105 -16.68 -11.23 -10.16
C VAL A 105 -16.93 -12.74 -10.13
N VAL A 106 -17.93 -13.20 -9.37
CA VAL A 106 -18.29 -14.62 -9.34
C VAL A 106 -18.71 -15.11 -10.73
N LYS A 107 -19.49 -14.31 -11.45
CA LYS A 107 -19.90 -14.65 -12.82
C LYS A 107 -18.70 -14.70 -13.76
N LEU A 108 -17.80 -13.74 -13.65
CA LEU A 108 -16.58 -13.73 -14.46
C LEU A 108 -15.71 -14.97 -14.20
N HIS A 109 -15.64 -15.39 -12.95
CA HIS A 109 -14.88 -16.58 -12.54
C HIS A 109 -15.42 -17.84 -13.22
N CYS A 110 -16.71 -17.90 -13.48
CA CYS A 110 -17.36 -19.05 -14.09
C CYS A 110 -17.33 -19.07 -15.62
N LEU A 111 -16.80 -18.02 -16.26
CA LEU A 111 -16.76 -17.91 -17.72
C LEU A 111 -15.63 -18.73 -18.31
N ASN A 112 -15.84 -19.22 -19.52
CA ASN A 112 -14.77 -19.87 -20.27
C ASN A 112 -13.80 -18.82 -20.86
N SER A 113 -12.68 -19.32 -21.36
CA SER A 113 -11.60 -18.51 -21.91
C SER A 113 -12.07 -17.59 -23.05
N GLU A 114 -12.91 -18.09 -23.95
CA GLU A 114 -13.42 -17.33 -25.09
C GLU A 114 -14.23 -16.10 -24.63
N LYS A 115 -15.11 -16.29 -23.65
CA LYS A 115 -15.93 -15.20 -23.14
C LYS A 115 -15.08 -14.18 -22.36
N VAL A 116 -14.09 -14.67 -21.61
CA VAL A 116 -13.14 -13.80 -20.92
C VAL A 116 -12.38 -12.92 -21.91
N ASP A 117 -11.90 -13.50 -23.00
CA ASP A 117 -11.19 -12.75 -24.05
C ASP A 117 -12.10 -11.67 -24.66
N GLY A 118 -13.36 -11.99 -24.90
CA GLY A 118 -14.33 -11.03 -25.41
C GLY A 118 -14.52 -9.84 -24.45
N ILE A 119 -14.61 -10.10 -23.16
CA ILE A 119 -14.74 -9.04 -22.14
C ILE A 119 -13.46 -8.22 -22.06
N MET A 120 -12.30 -8.86 -22.12
CA MET A 120 -11.03 -8.15 -22.11
C MET A 120 -10.93 -7.17 -23.27
N LYS A 121 -11.39 -7.57 -24.46
CA LYS A 121 -11.44 -6.67 -25.62
C LYS A 121 -12.34 -5.46 -25.38
N LEU A 122 -13.52 -5.68 -24.78
CA LEU A 122 -14.43 -4.59 -24.45
C LEU A 122 -13.82 -3.60 -23.47
N LEU A 123 -12.94 -4.06 -22.58
CA LEU A 123 -12.29 -3.24 -21.56
C LEU A 123 -10.91 -2.73 -21.99
N ASP A 124 -10.52 -2.97 -23.24
CA ASP A 124 -9.22 -2.58 -23.78
C ASP A 124 -8.04 -3.17 -22.98
N ILE A 125 -8.20 -4.40 -22.50
CA ILE A 125 -7.13 -5.11 -21.79
C ILE A 125 -6.39 -6.01 -22.80
N PRO A 126 -5.03 -5.95 -22.83
CA PRO A 126 -4.25 -6.82 -23.71
C PRO A 126 -4.49 -8.29 -23.40
N LEU A 127 -4.52 -9.15 -24.44
CA LEU A 127 -4.81 -10.57 -24.30
C LEU A 127 -3.59 -11.43 -23.92
N ASP A 128 -2.40 -10.85 -23.95
CA ASP A 128 -1.17 -11.59 -23.60
C ASP A 128 -0.36 -10.93 -22.47
#